data_8db87182846680a87af18fdd31a9c207
#
_entry.id   8db87182846680a87af18fdd31a9c207
#
_cell.length_a   1.000
_cell.length_b   1.000
_cell.length_c   1.000
_cell.angle_alpha   90.00
_cell.angle_beta   90.00
_cell.angle_gamma   90.00
#
_symmetry.space_group_name_H-M   'P 1'
#
loop_
_entity.id
_entity.type
_entity.pdbx_description
1 polymer ?
#
loop_
_entity_poly.entity_id
_entity_poly.type
_entity_poly.pdbx_seq_one_letter_code
_entity_poly.pdbx_strand_id
1 'polypeptide(L)'
;QKNTDDYFKGGGRLPWWAVGLSIFGTSLSAITFMSIPAKAYSSDWSYMLVNAGILMVVPFILYLFIPFYRKLNVTTAYEYLEQRFSSLIRVLCSIAFILFQVGRMGIVLFLPAIALNVVTGFDIFLCIGLMGILSLIYTMMGGIEAVVWTDALQVVILLGGAILVVIMAACNIPDGVSGIIREASVDNKFDLGSLNFDLRQSTLWTVLIATFFTNLTTYGTDQTMVQRYMTTETEKQAQKSVLTNAILTIPATLLFFFVGTVLYVYYKHNPTDLSLTITDGDAILPWYIYSQLPQGVTGLLISGIFAAAMSTLSSSMNSAATAYIVDIHGKIIKKEAKDNLRTAKIATLFLGIAGIAFAYMMATWEIKSLWDEFNKILGIIIQLIVIQQQSVHLLLYTTTGFVSCFVIGYIASWIIPGKTKNIDHLTIYKIFSKK
;
A
#
# COMPACT_ATOMS: atom_id res chain seq x y z
N GLN A 1 9.17 -1.76 -24.96
CA GLN A 1 10.17 -2.32 -24.04
C GLN A 1 11.07 -3.29 -24.81
N LYS A 2 12.37 -3.13 -24.65
CA LYS A 2 13.36 -3.91 -25.44
C LYS A 2 13.90 -5.10 -24.67
N ASN A 3 13.96 -5.01 -23.33
CA ASN A 3 14.55 -6.02 -22.44
C ASN A 3 13.86 -6.05 -21.07
N THR A 4 14.31 -6.92 -20.19
CA THR A 4 13.80 -7.05 -18.80
C THR A 4 14.13 -5.84 -17.93
N ASP A 5 15.21 -5.11 -18.20
CA ASP A 5 15.52 -3.88 -17.46
C ASP A 5 14.52 -2.76 -17.76
N ASP A 6 14.16 -2.58 -19.03
CA ASP A 6 13.04 -1.70 -19.40
C ASP A 6 11.73 -2.14 -18.74
N TYR A 7 11.48 -3.46 -18.67
CA TYR A 7 10.24 -4.01 -18.13
C TYR A 7 10.10 -3.81 -16.61
N PHE A 8 11.19 -3.98 -15.85
CA PHE A 8 11.19 -3.95 -14.40
C PHE A 8 11.71 -2.64 -13.78
N LYS A 9 12.52 -1.87 -14.50
CA LYS A 9 13.09 -0.60 -14.01
C LYS A 9 12.75 0.60 -14.90
N GLY A 10 12.00 0.41 -16.02
CA GLY A 10 11.72 1.48 -16.97
C GLY A 10 12.99 2.09 -17.59
N GLY A 11 14.07 1.31 -17.67
CA GLY A 11 15.38 1.78 -18.12
C GLY A 11 16.01 2.89 -17.25
N GLY A 12 15.51 3.10 -16.03
CA GLY A 12 16.01 4.13 -15.12
C GLY A 12 15.73 5.57 -15.59
N ARG A 13 14.74 5.80 -16.46
CA ARG A 13 14.49 7.09 -17.14
C ARG A 13 13.18 7.78 -16.75
N LEU A 14 12.44 7.21 -15.79
CA LEU A 14 11.14 7.75 -15.42
C LEU A 14 11.29 9.06 -14.63
N PRO A 15 10.45 10.07 -14.90
CA PRO A 15 10.53 11.35 -14.22
C PRO A 15 10.15 11.22 -12.74
N TRP A 16 10.92 11.86 -11.86
CA TRP A 16 10.78 11.76 -10.41
C TRP A 16 9.36 12.09 -9.90
N TRP A 17 8.67 13.02 -10.55
CA TRP A 17 7.32 13.41 -10.14
C TRP A 17 6.29 12.31 -10.44
N ALA A 18 6.40 11.63 -11.59
CA ALA A 18 5.52 10.51 -11.93
C ALA A 18 5.79 9.31 -11.01
N VAL A 19 7.07 9.03 -10.72
CA VAL A 19 7.45 7.98 -9.74
C VAL A 19 6.94 8.35 -8.35
N GLY A 20 7.01 9.63 -7.95
CA GLY A 20 6.47 10.11 -6.68
C GLY A 20 4.95 9.94 -6.56
N LEU A 21 4.21 10.27 -7.63
CA LEU A 21 2.78 10.00 -7.72
C LEU A 21 2.47 8.50 -7.69
N SER A 22 3.28 7.67 -8.35
CA SER A 22 3.10 6.21 -8.34
C SER A 22 3.38 5.61 -6.95
N ILE A 23 4.41 6.09 -6.22
CA ILE A 23 4.65 5.69 -4.82
C ILE A 23 3.44 6.04 -3.97
N PHE A 24 2.92 7.26 -4.11
CA PHE A 24 1.72 7.71 -3.41
C PHE A 24 0.48 6.89 -3.80
N GLY A 25 0.22 6.68 -5.10
CA GLY A 25 -0.91 5.92 -5.60
C GLY A 25 -0.90 4.44 -5.18
N THR A 26 0.30 3.84 -5.07
CA THR A 26 0.44 2.47 -4.54
C THR A 26 0.11 2.37 -3.05
N SER A 27 0.38 3.43 -2.29
CA SER A 27 0.02 3.56 -0.87
C SER A 27 -1.46 3.93 -0.69
N LEU A 28 -2.02 4.71 -1.61
CA LEU A 28 -3.42 5.11 -1.65
C LEU A 28 -4.24 4.07 -2.43
N SER A 29 -4.58 2.97 -1.76
CA SER A 29 -5.41 1.91 -2.36
C SER A 29 -6.91 2.27 -2.36
N ALA A 30 -7.72 1.53 -3.11
CA ALA A 30 -9.18 1.64 -3.04
C ALA A 30 -9.73 1.43 -1.61
N ILE A 31 -9.11 0.54 -0.85
CA ILE A 31 -9.44 0.31 0.56
C ILE A 31 -9.20 1.60 1.35
N THR A 32 -8.04 2.23 1.20
CA THR A 32 -7.71 3.50 1.88
C THR A 32 -8.69 4.61 1.51
N PHE A 33 -9.08 4.69 0.21
CA PHE A 33 -10.03 5.68 -0.30
C PHE A 33 -11.41 5.54 0.34
N MET A 34 -11.85 4.32 0.66
CA MET A 34 -13.15 4.05 1.29
C MET A 34 -13.07 4.06 2.82
N SER A 35 -12.06 3.38 3.39
CA SER A 35 -11.98 3.16 4.83
C SER A 35 -11.55 4.39 5.64
N ILE A 36 -10.75 5.31 5.08
CA ILE A 36 -10.39 6.54 5.81
C ILE A 36 -11.62 7.43 6.01
N PRO A 37 -12.42 7.78 4.97
CA PRO A 37 -13.68 8.49 5.18
C PRO A 37 -14.65 7.74 6.07
N ALA A 38 -14.76 6.42 5.95
CA ALA A 38 -15.61 5.59 6.81
C ALA A 38 -15.22 5.72 8.29
N LYS A 39 -13.91 5.73 8.58
CA LYS A 39 -13.39 5.88 9.94
C LYS A 39 -13.66 7.26 10.50
N ALA A 40 -13.46 8.32 9.72
CA ALA A 40 -13.78 9.69 10.12
C ALA A 40 -15.31 9.90 10.28
N TYR A 41 -16.13 9.24 9.45
CA TYR A 41 -17.57 9.22 9.56
C TYR A 41 -18.05 8.58 10.87
N SER A 42 -17.54 7.37 11.17
CA SER A 42 -17.99 6.57 12.31
C SER A 42 -17.38 6.99 13.65
N SER A 43 -16.17 7.57 13.64
CA SER A 43 -15.47 8.02 14.85
C SER A 43 -14.95 9.46 14.69
N ASP A 44 -13.67 9.67 14.82
CA ASP A 44 -12.97 10.95 14.86
C ASP A 44 -11.68 10.93 14.05
N TRP A 45 -10.81 11.92 14.23
CA TRP A 45 -9.53 12.04 13.53
C TRP A 45 -8.35 11.36 14.25
N SER A 46 -8.58 10.55 15.26
CA SER A 46 -7.52 9.89 16.04
C SER A 46 -6.59 9.03 15.17
N TYR A 47 -7.11 8.45 14.07
CA TYR A 47 -6.32 7.67 13.12
C TYR A 47 -5.59 8.52 12.03
N MET A 48 -5.78 9.84 12.00
CA MET A 48 -5.13 10.70 11.00
C MET A 48 -3.60 10.57 11.03
N LEU A 49 -3.02 10.44 12.20
CA LEU A 49 -1.58 10.32 12.39
C LEU A 49 -0.98 9.03 11.87
N VAL A 50 -1.79 7.99 11.59
CA VAL A 50 -1.33 6.76 10.95
C VAL A 50 -0.68 7.08 9.60
N ASN A 51 -1.29 7.93 8.80
CA ASN A 51 -0.73 8.31 7.50
C ASN A 51 0.39 9.36 7.61
N ALA A 52 0.33 10.23 8.62
CA ALA A 52 1.38 11.22 8.86
C ALA A 52 2.72 10.60 9.30
N GLY A 53 2.70 9.36 9.78
CA GLY A 53 3.89 8.63 10.23
C GLY A 53 4.98 8.45 9.17
N ILE A 54 4.64 8.57 7.87
CA ILE A 54 5.65 8.57 6.81
C ILE A 54 6.69 9.67 7.01
N LEU A 55 6.30 10.85 7.53
CA LEU A 55 7.22 11.97 7.74
C LEU A 55 8.36 11.62 8.69
N MET A 56 8.09 10.76 9.68
CA MET A 56 9.10 10.32 10.64
C MET A 56 10.15 9.42 9.98
N VAL A 57 9.78 8.69 8.94
CA VAL A 57 10.61 7.70 8.28
C VAL A 57 11.35 8.27 7.06
N VAL A 58 10.80 9.32 6.43
CA VAL A 58 11.38 9.94 5.23
C VAL A 58 12.88 10.23 5.37
N PRO A 59 13.41 10.85 6.45
CA PRO A 59 14.84 11.10 6.57
C PRO A 59 15.68 9.82 6.45
N PHE A 60 15.22 8.71 7.06
CA PHE A 60 15.91 7.42 6.98
C PHE A 60 15.89 6.87 5.54
N ILE A 61 14.74 6.99 4.86
CA ILE A 61 14.63 6.51 3.47
C ILE A 61 15.53 7.33 2.54
N LEU A 62 15.54 8.65 2.67
CA LEU A 62 16.31 9.55 1.81
C LEU A 62 17.82 9.39 2.01
N TYR A 63 18.27 9.28 3.25
CA TYR A 63 19.70 9.34 3.56
C TYR A 63 20.35 7.98 3.79
N LEU A 64 19.58 6.92 4.10
CA LEU A 64 20.11 5.59 4.33
C LEU A 64 19.72 4.60 3.23
N PHE A 65 18.41 4.40 3.01
CA PHE A 65 17.93 3.30 2.15
C PHE A 65 18.13 3.56 0.65
N ILE A 66 17.76 4.74 0.15
CA ILE A 66 17.92 5.06 -1.28
C ILE A 66 19.40 5.04 -1.69
N PRO A 67 20.32 5.75 -1.01
CA PRO A 67 21.75 5.67 -1.33
C PRO A 67 22.31 4.26 -1.23
N PHE A 68 21.83 3.48 -0.25
CA PHE A 68 22.23 2.09 -0.06
C PHE A 68 21.88 1.24 -1.28
N TYR A 69 20.60 1.19 -1.68
CA TYR A 69 20.17 0.38 -2.82
C TYR A 69 20.76 0.86 -4.14
N ARG A 70 20.87 2.17 -4.35
CA ARG A 70 21.48 2.75 -5.57
C ARG A 70 22.97 2.41 -5.70
N LYS A 71 23.72 2.43 -4.61
CA LYS A 71 25.15 2.04 -4.64
C LYS A 71 25.35 0.55 -4.90
N LEU A 72 24.46 -0.29 -4.39
CA LEU A 72 24.52 -1.74 -4.65
C LEU A 72 24.07 -2.09 -6.08
N ASN A 73 23.39 -1.16 -6.77
CA ASN A 73 22.82 -1.36 -8.12
C ASN A 73 22.00 -2.64 -8.26
N VAL A 74 21.18 -2.92 -7.25
CA VAL A 74 20.34 -4.11 -7.21
C VAL A 74 19.02 -3.89 -7.96
N THR A 75 18.43 -4.97 -8.47
CA THR A 75 17.09 -4.96 -9.06
C THR A 75 16.04 -5.31 -8.01
N THR A 76 16.40 -6.20 -7.08
CA THR A 76 15.54 -6.56 -5.95
C THR A 76 16.26 -6.31 -4.63
N ALA A 77 15.49 -5.98 -3.59
CA ALA A 77 16.01 -5.85 -2.23
C ALA A 77 16.67 -7.15 -1.73
N TYR A 78 16.26 -8.29 -2.29
CA TYR A 78 16.73 -9.63 -1.88
C TYR A 78 18.11 -9.96 -2.42
N GLU A 79 18.59 -9.27 -3.46
CA GLU A 79 19.97 -9.42 -3.95
C GLU A 79 21.00 -9.05 -2.88
N TYR A 80 20.69 -8.06 -2.03
CA TYR A 80 21.50 -7.74 -0.87
C TYR A 80 21.62 -8.90 0.13
N LEU A 81 20.53 -9.62 0.36
CA LEU A 81 20.51 -10.75 1.29
C LEU A 81 21.44 -11.88 0.81
N GLU A 82 21.54 -12.11 -0.50
CA GLU A 82 22.47 -13.08 -1.05
C GLU A 82 23.92 -12.67 -0.81
N GLN A 83 24.24 -11.39 -1.03
CA GLN A 83 25.61 -10.88 -0.83
C GLN A 83 26.02 -11.00 0.63
N ARG A 84 25.10 -10.76 1.56
CA ARG A 84 25.36 -10.75 2.99
C ARG A 84 25.28 -12.14 3.64
N PHE A 85 24.32 -12.94 3.24
CA PHE A 85 24.02 -14.25 3.85
C PHE A 85 24.27 -15.39 2.84
N SER A 86 23.24 -15.75 2.07
CA SER A 86 23.32 -16.84 1.09
C SER A 86 22.25 -16.73 0.02
N SER A 87 22.44 -17.49 -1.08
CA SER A 87 21.43 -17.61 -2.15
C SER A 87 20.13 -18.25 -1.63
N LEU A 88 20.20 -19.17 -0.65
CA LEU A 88 19.03 -19.78 -0.04
C LEU A 88 18.16 -18.72 0.66
N ILE A 89 18.76 -17.82 1.45
CA ILE A 89 18.03 -16.75 2.14
C ILE A 89 17.36 -15.80 1.12
N ARG A 90 18.06 -15.45 0.03
CA ARG A 90 17.48 -14.66 -1.06
C ARG A 90 16.22 -15.32 -1.61
N VAL A 91 16.30 -16.60 -1.99
CA VAL A 91 15.18 -17.35 -2.58
C VAL A 91 14.01 -17.49 -1.59
N LEU A 92 14.28 -17.82 -0.33
CA LEU A 92 13.23 -17.95 0.69
C LEU A 92 12.48 -16.63 0.93
N CYS A 93 13.20 -15.51 1.06
CA CYS A 93 12.59 -14.20 1.23
C CYS A 93 11.78 -13.78 -0.01
N SER A 94 12.27 -14.08 -1.21
CA SER A 94 11.55 -13.80 -2.45
C SER A 94 10.27 -14.64 -2.57
N ILE A 95 10.29 -15.92 -2.18
CA ILE A 95 9.08 -16.76 -2.15
C ILE A 95 8.07 -16.20 -1.15
N ALA A 96 8.51 -15.86 0.07
CA ALA A 96 7.63 -15.28 1.07
C ALA A 96 6.98 -13.98 0.58
N PHE A 97 7.76 -13.11 -0.07
CA PHE A 97 7.24 -11.88 -0.68
C PHE A 97 6.22 -12.14 -1.80
N ILE A 98 6.50 -13.09 -2.69
CA ILE A 98 5.57 -13.45 -3.78
C ILE A 98 4.24 -13.95 -3.20
N LEU A 99 4.28 -14.84 -2.21
CA LEU A 99 3.08 -15.34 -1.55
C LEU A 99 2.31 -14.19 -0.87
N PHE A 100 3.02 -13.29 -0.18
CA PHE A 100 2.42 -12.09 0.39
C PHE A 100 1.73 -11.22 -0.66
N GLN A 101 2.38 -10.99 -1.81
CA GLN A 101 1.80 -10.19 -2.88
C GLN A 101 0.57 -10.86 -3.52
N VAL A 102 0.56 -12.17 -3.68
CA VAL A 102 -0.64 -12.90 -4.17
C VAL A 102 -1.81 -12.72 -3.21
N GLY A 103 -1.58 -12.88 -1.90
CA GLY A 103 -2.60 -12.63 -0.89
C GLY A 103 -3.09 -11.17 -0.91
N ARG A 104 -2.16 -10.20 -1.01
CA ARG A 104 -2.49 -8.77 -1.12
C ARG A 104 -3.34 -8.46 -2.35
N MET A 105 -3.00 -9.04 -3.52
CA MET A 105 -3.78 -8.88 -4.75
C MET A 105 -5.23 -9.35 -4.56
N GLY A 106 -5.43 -10.50 -3.90
CA GLY A 106 -6.77 -11.00 -3.60
C GLY A 106 -7.60 -10.03 -2.76
N ILE A 107 -7.03 -9.55 -1.66
CA ILE A 107 -7.71 -8.61 -0.74
C ILE A 107 -8.05 -7.29 -1.45
N VAL A 108 -7.12 -6.73 -2.22
CA VAL A 108 -7.28 -5.46 -2.93
C VAL A 108 -8.33 -5.54 -4.04
N LEU A 109 -8.58 -6.72 -4.61
CA LEU A 109 -9.68 -6.95 -5.54
C LEU A 109 -11.01 -7.19 -4.83
N PHE A 110 -10.99 -7.99 -3.77
CA PHE A 110 -12.19 -8.47 -3.11
C PHE A 110 -12.92 -7.38 -2.31
N LEU A 111 -12.22 -6.61 -1.46
CA LEU A 111 -12.86 -5.63 -0.59
C LEU A 111 -13.57 -4.49 -1.36
N PRO A 112 -12.97 -3.86 -2.39
CA PRO A 112 -13.70 -2.89 -3.21
C PRO A 112 -14.86 -3.51 -3.99
N ALA A 113 -14.74 -4.77 -4.41
CA ALA A 113 -15.82 -5.46 -5.11
C ALA A 113 -17.04 -5.67 -4.21
N ILE A 114 -16.86 -5.99 -2.92
CA ILE A 114 -17.94 -6.06 -1.93
C ILE A 114 -18.63 -4.69 -1.79
N ALA A 115 -17.85 -3.63 -1.53
CA ALA A 115 -18.39 -2.31 -1.33
C ALA A 115 -19.23 -1.83 -2.54
N LEU A 116 -18.73 -2.10 -3.74
CA LEU A 116 -19.43 -1.77 -4.99
C LEU A 116 -20.67 -2.64 -5.20
N ASN A 117 -20.62 -3.94 -4.88
CA ASN A 117 -21.78 -4.81 -4.95
C ASN A 117 -22.92 -4.31 -4.04
N VAL A 118 -22.63 -3.99 -2.78
CA VAL A 118 -23.61 -3.47 -1.81
C VAL A 118 -24.27 -2.19 -2.31
N VAL A 119 -23.51 -1.32 -2.99
CA VAL A 119 -23.97 0.00 -3.40
C VAL A 119 -24.67 -0.02 -4.76
N THR A 120 -24.09 -0.73 -5.74
CA THR A 120 -24.56 -0.69 -7.14
C THR A 120 -25.37 -1.91 -7.54
N GLY A 121 -25.33 -2.99 -6.75
CA GLY A 121 -25.90 -4.28 -7.12
C GLY A 121 -25.09 -5.05 -8.19
N PHE A 122 -23.92 -4.58 -8.59
CA PHE A 122 -23.07 -5.31 -9.53
C PHE A 122 -22.55 -6.61 -8.91
N ASP A 123 -22.53 -7.65 -9.70
CA ASP A 123 -22.01 -8.94 -9.26
C ASP A 123 -20.54 -8.84 -8.82
N ILE A 124 -20.21 -9.40 -7.64
CA ILE A 124 -18.85 -9.34 -7.06
C ILE A 124 -17.82 -9.95 -8.01
N PHE A 125 -18.14 -11.08 -8.63
CA PHE A 125 -17.23 -11.78 -9.54
C PHE A 125 -16.97 -10.95 -10.80
N LEU A 126 -17.99 -10.24 -11.30
CA LEU A 126 -17.82 -9.30 -12.42
C LEU A 126 -16.87 -8.16 -12.04
N CYS A 127 -17.03 -7.56 -10.85
CA CYS A 127 -16.15 -6.49 -10.37
C CYS A 127 -14.69 -6.97 -10.24
N ILE A 128 -14.46 -8.12 -9.61
CA ILE A 128 -13.13 -8.74 -9.48
C ILE A 128 -12.52 -9.01 -10.86
N GLY A 129 -13.32 -9.61 -11.76
CA GLY A 129 -12.89 -9.95 -13.12
C GLY A 129 -12.46 -8.72 -13.92
N LEU A 130 -13.29 -7.66 -13.93
CA LEU A 130 -12.98 -6.43 -14.66
C LEU A 130 -11.71 -5.76 -14.14
N MET A 131 -11.58 -5.54 -12.82
CA MET A 131 -10.38 -4.96 -12.23
C MET A 131 -9.15 -5.80 -12.50
N GLY A 132 -9.27 -7.12 -12.29
CA GLY A 132 -8.16 -8.06 -12.42
C GLY A 132 -7.65 -8.17 -13.86
N ILE A 133 -8.53 -8.41 -14.82
CA ILE A 133 -8.18 -8.63 -16.23
C ILE A 133 -7.61 -7.34 -16.85
N LEU A 134 -8.24 -6.20 -16.63
CA LEU A 134 -7.74 -4.92 -17.16
C LEU A 134 -6.35 -4.60 -16.58
N SER A 135 -6.15 -4.77 -15.27
CA SER A 135 -4.84 -4.58 -14.64
C SER A 135 -3.78 -5.51 -15.22
N LEU A 136 -4.14 -6.78 -15.41
CA LEU A 136 -3.24 -7.78 -15.96
C LEU A 136 -2.80 -7.42 -17.38
N ILE A 137 -3.73 -7.00 -18.24
CA ILE A 137 -3.43 -6.65 -19.63
C ILE A 137 -2.42 -5.51 -19.70
N TYR A 138 -2.68 -4.37 -19.07
CA TYR A 138 -1.75 -3.24 -19.20
C TYR A 138 -0.42 -3.47 -18.47
N THR A 139 -0.43 -4.18 -17.34
CA THR A 139 0.81 -4.49 -16.59
C THR A 139 1.69 -5.44 -17.39
N MET A 140 1.11 -6.48 -17.98
CA MET A 140 1.82 -7.43 -18.83
C MET A 140 2.38 -6.76 -20.09
N MET A 141 1.64 -5.83 -20.70
CA MET A 141 2.08 -5.13 -21.91
C MET A 141 3.14 -4.08 -21.63
N GLY A 142 2.98 -3.31 -20.55
CA GLY A 142 3.75 -2.10 -20.28
C GLY A 142 4.75 -2.18 -19.12
N GLY A 143 4.72 -3.24 -18.26
CA GLY A 143 5.61 -3.38 -17.11
C GLY A 143 5.54 -2.18 -16.17
N ILE A 144 6.65 -1.86 -15.50
CA ILE A 144 6.72 -0.78 -14.50
C ILE A 144 6.41 0.61 -15.09
N GLU A 145 6.72 0.84 -16.36
CA GLU A 145 6.44 2.13 -17.01
C GLU A 145 4.93 2.38 -17.12
N ALA A 146 4.16 1.38 -17.54
CA ALA A 146 2.70 1.47 -17.57
C ALA A 146 2.13 1.65 -16.16
N VAL A 147 2.64 0.90 -15.17
CA VAL A 147 2.22 1.01 -13.77
C VAL A 147 2.41 2.45 -13.27
N VAL A 148 3.59 3.04 -13.46
CA VAL A 148 3.89 4.39 -12.97
C VAL A 148 2.99 5.46 -13.60
N TRP A 149 2.74 5.39 -14.91
CA TRP A 149 1.87 6.36 -15.58
C TRP A 149 0.40 6.19 -15.25
N THR A 150 -0.09 4.95 -15.16
CA THR A 150 -1.49 4.70 -14.73
C THR A 150 -1.72 5.12 -13.29
N ASP A 151 -0.77 4.84 -12.38
CA ASP A 151 -0.85 5.29 -10.98
C ASP A 151 -0.93 6.81 -10.89
N ALA A 152 -0.10 7.55 -11.65
CA ALA A 152 -0.11 9.00 -11.64
C ALA A 152 -1.46 9.58 -12.09
N LEU A 153 -2.08 9.01 -13.13
CA LEU A 153 -3.42 9.41 -13.58
C LEU A 153 -4.50 9.10 -12.53
N GLN A 154 -4.42 7.93 -11.93
CA GLN A 154 -5.38 7.47 -10.91
C GLN A 154 -5.35 8.35 -9.66
N VAL A 155 -4.17 8.80 -9.21
CA VAL A 155 -4.03 9.75 -8.10
C VAL A 155 -4.78 11.04 -8.38
N VAL A 156 -4.66 11.59 -9.59
CA VAL A 156 -5.35 12.83 -9.97
C VAL A 156 -6.87 12.63 -9.93
N ILE A 157 -7.37 11.52 -10.46
CA ILE A 157 -8.82 11.20 -10.45
C ILE A 157 -9.33 11.04 -9.03
N LEU A 158 -8.60 10.32 -8.16
CA LEU A 158 -9.01 10.07 -6.78
C LEU A 158 -9.03 11.34 -5.93
N LEU A 159 -7.98 12.15 -5.99
CA LEU A 159 -7.92 13.41 -5.24
C LEU A 159 -8.95 14.41 -5.77
N GLY A 160 -9.07 14.53 -7.09
CA GLY A 160 -10.08 15.37 -7.73
C GLY A 160 -11.51 14.93 -7.37
N GLY A 161 -11.73 13.62 -7.34
CA GLY A 161 -13.01 13.03 -6.92
C GLY A 161 -13.35 13.31 -5.45
N ALA A 162 -12.37 13.17 -4.56
CA ALA A 162 -12.55 13.48 -3.14
C ALA A 162 -12.89 14.97 -2.92
N ILE A 163 -12.22 15.88 -3.63
CA ILE A 163 -12.54 17.32 -3.61
C ILE A 163 -13.96 17.56 -4.12
N LEU A 164 -14.35 16.90 -5.19
CA LEU A 164 -15.68 17.06 -5.78
C LEU A 164 -16.79 16.58 -4.82
N VAL A 165 -16.56 15.46 -4.12
CA VAL A 165 -17.49 14.97 -3.06
C VAL A 165 -17.64 16.04 -1.97
N VAL A 166 -16.55 16.63 -1.49
CA VAL A 166 -16.60 17.70 -0.48
C VAL A 166 -17.42 18.87 -0.97
N ILE A 167 -17.19 19.36 -2.20
CA ILE A 167 -17.91 20.50 -2.78
C ILE A 167 -19.40 20.18 -2.90
N MET A 168 -19.75 19.03 -3.48
CA MET A 168 -21.15 18.64 -3.71
C MET A 168 -21.92 18.45 -2.41
N ALA A 169 -21.30 17.81 -1.41
CA ALA A 169 -21.95 17.64 -0.11
C ALA A 169 -22.07 18.96 0.66
N ALA A 170 -21.05 19.83 0.63
CA ALA A 170 -21.09 21.11 1.29
C ALA A 170 -22.17 22.05 0.71
N CYS A 171 -22.48 21.96 -0.59
CA CYS A 171 -23.56 22.73 -1.21
C CYS A 171 -24.95 22.36 -0.67
N ASN A 172 -25.13 21.19 -0.07
CA ASN A 172 -26.39 20.70 0.47
C ASN A 172 -26.45 20.77 2.01
N ILE A 173 -25.51 21.46 2.64
CA ILE A 173 -25.44 21.65 4.09
C ILE A 173 -25.60 23.15 4.41
N PRO A 174 -26.43 23.53 5.40
CA PRO A 174 -26.55 24.92 5.83
C PRO A 174 -25.19 25.53 6.20
N ASP A 175 -24.94 26.77 5.77
CA ASP A 175 -23.67 27.49 5.94
C ASP A 175 -22.46 26.82 5.26
N GLY A 176 -22.65 25.79 4.43
CA GLY A 176 -21.60 25.13 3.67
C GLY A 176 -20.45 24.60 4.55
N VAL A 177 -19.21 24.86 4.13
CA VAL A 177 -18.00 24.39 4.85
C VAL A 177 -17.93 24.95 6.28
N SER A 178 -18.38 26.18 6.53
CA SER A 178 -18.37 26.77 7.87
C SER A 178 -19.37 26.08 8.80
N GLY A 179 -20.54 25.69 8.29
CA GLY A 179 -21.51 24.89 9.01
C GLY A 179 -20.97 23.50 9.37
N ILE A 180 -20.31 22.85 8.42
CA ILE A 180 -19.67 21.55 8.62
C ILE A 180 -18.64 21.62 9.75
N ILE A 181 -17.73 22.60 9.71
CA ILE A 181 -16.68 22.74 10.73
C ILE A 181 -17.29 23.02 12.10
N ARG A 182 -18.29 23.89 12.17
CA ARG A 182 -18.98 24.23 13.44
C ARG A 182 -19.63 22.99 14.05
N GLU A 183 -20.44 22.25 13.28
CA GLU A 183 -21.16 21.08 13.80
C GLU A 183 -20.23 19.93 14.14
N ALA A 184 -19.26 19.61 13.29
CA ALA A 184 -18.28 18.59 13.54
C ALA A 184 -17.40 18.88 14.77
N SER A 185 -17.11 20.16 15.04
CA SER A 185 -16.38 20.57 16.25
C SER A 185 -17.21 20.36 17.52
N VAL A 186 -18.51 20.63 17.49
CA VAL A 186 -19.41 20.36 18.63
C VAL A 186 -19.49 18.86 18.91
N ASP A 187 -19.49 18.03 17.87
CA ASP A 187 -19.57 16.56 17.99
C ASP A 187 -18.16 15.92 18.18
N ASN A 188 -17.13 16.71 18.47
CA ASN A 188 -15.73 16.25 18.70
C ASN A 188 -15.13 15.42 17.56
N LYS A 189 -15.57 15.63 16.32
CA LYS A 189 -15.06 14.86 15.15
C LYS A 189 -13.60 15.12 14.83
N PHE A 190 -13.03 16.24 15.24
CA PHE A 190 -11.64 16.61 15.04
C PHE A 190 -10.69 16.16 16.18
N ASP A 191 -11.17 15.31 17.08
CA ASP A 191 -10.32 14.77 18.14
C ASP A 191 -9.19 13.91 17.55
N LEU A 192 -7.95 14.21 17.95
CA LEU A 192 -6.74 13.50 17.50
C LEU A 192 -6.38 12.32 18.41
N GLY A 193 -7.22 12.00 19.40
CA GLY A 193 -7.04 10.89 20.31
C GLY A 193 -6.29 11.24 21.61
N SER A 194 -6.22 10.27 22.49
CA SER A 194 -5.65 10.45 23.83
C SER A 194 -4.13 10.58 23.81
N LEU A 195 -3.59 11.54 24.58
CA LEU A 195 -2.17 11.72 24.85
C LEU A 195 -1.63 10.77 25.94
N ASN A 196 -2.49 9.98 26.57
CA ASN A 196 -2.08 9.03 27.59
C ASN A 196 -1.14 7.96 26.99
N PHE A 197 -0.11 7.58 27.74
CA PHE A 197 0.78 6.50 27.33
C PHE A 197 0.17 5.15 27.73
N ASP A 198 -0.62 4.57 26.83
CA ASP A 198 -1.18 3.22 26.97
C ASP A 198 -1.04 2.47 25.65
N LEU A 199 -0.22 1.42 25.64
CA LEU A 199 0.03 0.59 24.46
C LEU A 199 -1.07 -0.44 24.16
N ARG A 200 -2.08 -0.53 25.02
CA ARG A 200 -3.23 -1.43 24.84
C ARG A 200 -4.39 -0.74 24.11
N GLN A 201 -4.37 0.58 24.07
CA GLN A 201 -5.39 1.40 23.42
C GLN A 201 -4.83 2.15 22.21
N SER A 202 -5.71 2.64 21.36
CA SER A 202 -5.33 3.51 20.23
C SER A 202 -5.03 4.92 20.73
N THR A 203 -3.87 5.09 21.36
CA THR A 203 -3.37 6.39 21.80
C THR A 203 -2.43 7.00 20.77
N LEU A 204 -2.14 8.30 20.88
CA LEU A 204 -1.17 8.98 20.03
C LEU A 204 0.17 8.22 19.98
N TRP A 205 0.68 7.77 21.12
CA TRP A 205 1.96 7.05 21.19
C TRP A 205 1.93 5.70 20.52
N THR A 206 0.84 4.93 20.70
CA THR A 206 0.63 3.66 20.02
C THR A 206 0.64 3.85 18.51
N VAL A 207 -0.07 4.86 18.01
CA VAL A 207 -0.14 5.21 16.58
C VAL A 207 1.23 5.62 16.05
N LEU A 208 1.95 6.51 16.71
CA LEU A 208 3.27 7.00 16.25
C LEU A 208 4.30 5.88 16.20
N ILE A 209 4.40 5.05 17.26
CA ILE A 209 5.35 3.92 17.30
C ILE A 209 5.02 2.91 16.20
N ALA A 210 3.75 2.50 16.13
CA ALA A 210 3.30 1.53 15.11
C ALA A 210 3.59 2.01 13.69
N THR A 211 3.25 3.26 13.41
CA THR A 211 3.39 3.86 12.08
C THR A 211 4.84 4.03 11.68
N PHE A 212 5.72 4.38 12.63
CA PHE A 212 7.15 4.45 12.37
C PHE A 212 7.68 3.12 11.85
N PHE A 213 7.47 2.00 12.55
CA PHE A 213 7.98 0.70 12.12
C PHE A 213 7.28 0.18 10.87
N THR A 214 5.96 0.39 10.73
CA THR A 214 5.22 -0.01 9.54
C THR A 214 5.73 0.73 8.29
N ASN A 215 5.89 2.06 8.36
CA ASN A 215 6.41 2.84 7.24
C ASN A 215 7.90 2.54 6.97
N LEU A 216 8.71 2.29 8.02
CA LEU A 216 10.11 1.89 7.84
C LEU A 216 10.22 0.58 7.07
N THR A 217 9.36 -0.40 7.36
CA THR A 217 9.29 -1.66 6.63
C THR A 217 8.81 -1.44 5.19
N THR A 218 7.69 -0.72 5.00
CA THR A 218 7.09 -0.48 3.69
C THR A 218 8.02 0.29 2.76
N TYR A 219 8.54 1.42 3.19
CA TYR A 219 9.38 2.27 2.33
C TYR A 219 10.85 1.88 2.34
N GLY A 220 11.33 1.16 3.36
CA GLY A 220 12.72 0.77 3.49
C GLY A 220 13.05 -0.58 2.85
N THR A 221 12.14 -1.55 2.91
CA THR A 221 12.47 -2.95 2.55
C THR A 221 11.49 -3.63 1.60
N ASP A 222 10.28 -3.10 1.40
CA ASP A 222 9.32 -3.68 0.46
C ASP A 222 9.82 -3.52 -0.98
N GLN A 223 9.87 -4.63 -1.71
CA GLN A 223 10.35 -4.67 -3.10
C GLN A 223 9.52 -3.75 -4.02
N THR A 224 8.23 -3.57 -3.76
CA THR A 224 7.37 -2.69 -4.55
C THR A 224 7.85 -1.24 -4.50
N MET A 225 8.35 -0.79 -3.35
CA MET A 225 8.91 0.55 -3.16
C MET A 225 10.36 0.64 -3.64
N VAL A 226 11.19 -0.34 -3.27
CA VAL A 226 12.61 -0.38 -3.71
C VAL A 226 12.71 -0.37 -5.23
N GLN A 227 11.87 -1.13 -5.92
CA GLN A 227 11.84 -1.15 -7.38
C GLN A 227 11.62 0.25 -7.98
N ARG A 228 10.71 1.06 -7.40
CA ARG A 228 10.43 2.43 -7.85
C ARG A 228 11.62 3.36 -7.67
N TYR A 229 12.41 3.20 -6.60
CA TYR A 229 13.63 4.00 -6.43
C TYR A 229 14.66 3.75 -7.54
N MET A 230 14.61 2.58 -8.17
CA MET A 230 15.51 2.20 -9.25
C MET A 230 15.01 2.63 -10.65
N THR A 231 13.76 3.13 -10.77
CA THR A 231 13.20 3.58 -12.05
C THR A 231 13.62 4.99 -12.46
N THR A 232 14.19 5.78 -11.55
CA THR A 232 14.67 7.14 -11.81
C THR A 232 16.13 7.15 -12.25
N GLU A 233 16.55 8.19 -12.97
CA GLU A 233 17.90 8.30 -13.50
C GLU A 233 18.98 8.44 -12.42
N THR A 234 18.72 9.29 -11.42
CA THR A 234 19.71 9.62 -10.38
C THR A 234 19.17 9.37 -8.96
N GLU A 235 20.11 9.22 -8.01
CA GLU A 235 19.77 9.13 -6.58
C GLU A 235 18.94 10.34 -6.11
N LYS A 236 19.32 11.56 -6.53
CA LYS A 236 18.56 12.78 -6.19
C LYS A 236 17.13 12.74 -6.71
N GLN A 237 16.91 12.18 -7.89
CA GLN A 237 15.55 12.02 -8.44
C GLN A 237 14.75 10.99 -7.63
N ALA A 238 15.36 9.87 -7.22
CA ALA A 238 14.73 8.91 -6.34
C ALA A 238 14.36 9.54 -4.97
N GLN A 239 15.24 10.35 -4.40
CA GLN A 239 14.95 11.11 -3.18
C GLN A 239 13.79 12.09 -3.37
N LYS A 240 13.76 12.83 -4.48
CA LYS A 240 12.64 13.72 -4.81
C LYS A 240 11.32 12.98 -4.96
N SER A 241 11.30 11.79 -5.54
CA SER A 241 10.07 11.01 -5.68
C SER A 241 9.48 10.59 -4.32
N VAL A 242 10.31 10.16 -3.37
CA VAL A 242 9.87 9.85 -2.01
C VAL A 242 9.40 11.10 -1.26
N LEU A 243 10.10 12.22 -1.44
CA LEU A 243 9.68 13.49 -0.84
C LEU A 243 8.34 13.97 -1.39
N THR A 244 8.10 13.81 -2.70
CA THR A 244 6.81 14.11 -3.35
C THR A 244 5.68 13.28 -2.73
N ASN A 245 5.90 11.96 -2.56
CA ASN A 245 4.93 11.11 -1.88
C ASN A 245 4.64 11.61 -0.45
N ALA A 246 5.67 11.91 0.34
CA ALA A 246 5.50 12.38 1.71
C ALA A 246 4.73 13.71 1.80
N ILE A 247 5.04 14.67 0.91
CA ILE A 247 4.35 15.97 0.84
C ILE A 247 2.89 15.77 0.44
N LEU A 248 2.58 14.90 -0.52
CA LEU A 248 1.21 14.63 -0.97
C LEU A 248 0.39 13.88 0.07
N THR A 249 1.01 13.04 0.88
CA THR A 249 0.31 12.26 1.91
C THR A 249 -0.40 13.15 2.92
N ILE A 250 0.16 14.30 3.30
CA ILE A 250 -0.43 15.19 4.30
C ILE A 250 -1.76 15.78 3.82
N PRO A 251 -1.80 16.56 2.71
CA PRO A 251 -3.05 17.15 2.24
C PRO A 251 -4.08 16.09 1.82
N ALA A 252 -3.64 14.95 1.28
CA ALA A 252 -4.55 13.86 0.93
C ALA A 252 -5.19 13.24 2.17
N THR A 253 -4.41 13.01 3.24
CA THR A 253 -4.96 12.50 4.51
C THR A 253 -5.98 13.46 5.10
N LEU A 254 -5.66 14.76 5.17
CA LEU A 254 -6.60 15.78 5.62
C LEU A 254 -7.87 15.79 4.77
N LEU A 255 -7.73 15.70 3.45
CA LEU A 255 -8.88 15.66 2.53
C LEU A 255 -9.78 14.45 2.79
N PHE A 256 -9.22 13.24 2.91
CA PHE A 256 -10.04 12.03 3.12
C PHE A 256 -10.71 12.00 4.49
N PHE A 257 -10.02 12.45 5.56
CA PHE A 257 -10.66 12.61 6.86
C PHE A 257 -11.76 13.66 6.80
N PHE A 258 -11.54 14.76 6.09
CA PHE A 258 -12.56 15.79 5.92
C PHE A 258 -13.75 15.28 5.09
N VAL A 259 -13.53 14.46 4.04
CA VAL A 259 -14.64 13.79 3.31
C VAL A 259 -15.53 13.01 4.27
N GLY A 260 -14.97 12.19 5.17
CA GLY A 260 -15.76 11.44 6.14
C GLY A 260 -16.53 12.34 7.11
N THR A 261 -15.91 13.44 7.56
CA THR A 261 -16.55 14.44 8.41
C THR A 261 -17.70 15.17 7.68
N VAL A 262 -17.49 15.53 6.41
CA VAL A 262 -18.53 16.14 5.56
C VAL A 262 -19.72 15.19 5.38
N LEU A 263 -19.46 13.90 5.10
CA LEU A 263 -20.52 12.91 4.98
C LEU A 263 -21.27 12.67 6.30
N TYR A 264 -20.58 12.74 7.44
CA TYR A 264 -21.21 12.68 8.75
C TYR A 264 -22.24 13.81 8.95
N VAL A 265 -21.84 15.05 8.68
CA VAL A 265 -22.75 16.21 8.80
C VAL A 265 -23.85 16.15 7.74
N TYR A 266 -23.53 15.74 6.51
CA TYR A 266 -24.53 15.57 5.45
C TYR A 266 -25.66 14.61 5.85
N TYR A 267 -25.34 13.40 6.31
CA TYR A 267 -26.35 12.42 6.71
C TYR A 267 -27.03 12.75 8.03
N LYS A 268 -26.42 13.60 8.87
CA LYS A 268 -27.09 14.17 10.05
C LYS A 268 -28.26 15.09 9.64
N HIS A 269 -28.06 15.86 8.57
CA HIS A 269 -29.13 16.72 8.00
C HIS A 269 -30.08 15.98 7.07
N ASN A 270 -29.64 14.94 6.41
CA ASN A 270 -30.41 14.19 5.41
C ASN A 270 -30.45 12.68 5.76
N PRO A 271 -31.03 12.29 6.90
CA PRO A 271 -31.02 10.89 7.36
C PRO A 271 -31.78 9.93 6.43
N THR A 272 -32.72 10.42 5.67
CA THR A 272 -33.53 9.64 4.71
C THR A 272 -32.72 9.20 3.48
N ASP A 273 -31.64 9.89 3.18
CA ASP A 273 -30.77 9.60 2.03
C ASP A 273 -29.82 8.42 2.31
N LEU A 274 -29.69 8.03 3.58
CA LEU A 274 -28.90 6.87 3.98
C LEU A 274 -29.77 5.60 3.91
N SER A 275 -29.38 4.65 3.07
CA SER A 275 -30.08 3.37 2.98
C SER A 275 -29.87 2.54 4.26
N LEU A 276 -30.95 1.90 4.73
CA LEU A 276 -30.91 0.96 5.85
C LEU A 276 -30.06 -0.30 5.56
N THR A 277 -29.76 -0.55 4.30
CA THR A 277 -28.89 -1.68 3.90
C THR A 277 -27.41 -1.39 4.12
N ILE A 278 -27.02 -0.12 4.34
CA ILE A 278 -25.63 0.29 4.58
C ILE A 278 -25.31 0.12 6.08
N THR A 279 -24.91 -1.09 6.44
CA THR A 279 -24.47 -1.42 7.81
C THR A 279 -22.96 -1.31 7.97
N ASP A 280 -22.21 -1.36 6.85
CA ASP A 280 -20.76 -1.26 6.83
C ASP A 280 -20.31 0.19 6.54
N GLY A 281 -19.50 0.73 7.43
CA GLY A 281 -18.96 2.08 7.27
C GLY A 281 -18.19 2.29 5.98
N ASP A 282 -17.50 1.27 5.47
CA ASP A 282 -16.70 1.34 4.23
C ASP A 282 -17.58 1.58 2.99
N ALA A 283 -18.89 1.31 3.05
CA ALA A 283 -19.84 1.57 1.98
C ALA A 283 -20.40 3.02 1.96
N ILE A 284 -20.15 3.83 2.99
CA ILE A 284 -20.71 5.20 3.13
C ILE A 284 -20.32 6.11 1.97
N LEU A 285 -19.02 6.18 1.63
CA LEU A 285 -18.54 7.02 0.53
C LEU A 285 -19.02 6.50 -0.83
N PRO A 286 -18.89 5.21 -1.17
CA PRO A 286 -19.48 4.64 -2.37
C PRO A 286 -21.01 4.89 -2.48
N TRP A 287 -21.74 4.78 -1.38
CA TRP A 287 -23.18 5.06 -1.37
C TRP A 287 -23.49 6.52 -1.69
N TYR A 288 -22.79 7.47 -1.07
CA TYR A 288 -22.95 8.89 -1.39
C TYR A 288 -22.65 9.16 -2.88
N ILE A 289 -21.57 8.59 -3.41
CA ILE A 289 -21.20 8.73 -4.82
C ILE A 289 -22.31 8.20 -5.73
N TYR A 290 -22.89 7.05 -5.39
CA TYR A 290 -23.89 6.39 -6.21
C TYR A 290 -25.26 7.10 -6.16
N SER A 291 -25.70 7.51 -4.95
CA SER A 291 -27.06 7.99 -4.70
C SER A 291 -27.24 9.50 -4.85
N GLN A 292 -26.18 10.30 -4.59
CA GLN A 292 -26.31 11.75 -4.47
C GLN A 292 -25.61 12.53 -5.61
N LEU A 293 -24.73 11.89 -6.38
CA LEU A 293 -23.99 12.60 -7.43
C LEU A 293 -24.66 12.44 -8.80
N PRO A 294 -24.50 13.43 -9.71
CA PRO A 294 -24.97 13.31 -11.09
C PRO A 294 -24.32 12.12 -11.82
N GLN A 295 -25.08 11.46 -12.70
CA GLN A 295 -24.67 10.19 -13.35
C GLN A 295 -23.27 10.20 -13.95
N GLY A 296 -22.84 11.25 -14.66
CA GLY A 296 -21.50 11.34 -15.21
C GLY A 296 -20.39 11.39 -14.14
N VAL A 297 -20.63 12.12 -13.05
CA VAL A 297 -19.71 12.21 -11.91
C VAL A 297 -19.64 10.89 -11.16
N THR A 298 -20.80 10.27 -10.93
CA THR A 298 -20.91 8.94 -10.32
C THR A 298 -20.07 7.91 -11.08
N GLY A 299 -20.24 7.84 -12.42
CA GLY A 299 -19.48 6.93 -13.27
C GLY A 299 -17.97 7.18 -13.19
N LEU A 300 -17.55 8.45 -13.20
CA LEU A 300 -16.14 8.83 -13.06
C LEU A 300 -15.54 8.37 -11.73
N LEU A 301 -16.26 8.58 -10.60
CA LEU A 301 -15.76 8.24 -9.27
C LEU A 301 -15.79 6.75 -8.99
N ILE A 302 -16.80 6.03 -9.44
CA ILE A 302 -16.82 4.57 -9.40
C ILE A 302 -15.63 4.02 -10.21
N SER A 303 -15.41 4.53 -11.43
CA SER A 303 -14.21 4.17 -12.21
C SER A 303 -12.92 4.50 -11.47
N GLY A 304 -12.88 5.59 -10.68
CA GLY A 304 -11.77 5.96 -9.81
C GLY A 304 -11.50 4.91 -8.71
N ILE A 305 -12.55 4.37 -8.07
CA ILE A 305 -12.41 3.30 -7.09
C ILE A 305 -11.81 2.03 -7.73
N PHE A 306 -12.31 1.64 -8.93
CA PHE A 306 -11.73 0.55 -9.70
C PHE A 306 -10.26 0.83 -10.02
N ALA A 307 -9.95 2.04 -10.48
CA ALA A 307 -8.60 2.44 -10.83
C ALA A 307 -7.65 2.37 -9.62
N ALA A 308 -8.09 2.77 -8.43
CA ALA A 308 -7.31 2.66 -7.19
C ALA A 308 -6.98 1.21 -6.80
N ALA A 309 -7.94 0.29 -6.98
CA ALA A 309 -7.68 -1.14 -6.80
C ALA A 309 -6.67 -1.65 -7.82
N MET A 310 -6.84 -1.25 -9.09
CA MET A 310 -5.96 -1.64 -10.21
C MET A 310 -4.53 -1.13 -10.04
N SER A 311 -4.30 0.05 -9.44
CA SER A 311 -2.96 0.58 -9.12
C SER A 311 -2.19 -0.35 -8.17
N THR A 312 -2.82 -0.69 -7.05
CA THR A 312 -2.18 -1.58 -6.07
C THR A 312 -1.97 -2.99 -6.65
N LEU A 313 -2.91 -3.48 -7.46
CA LEU A 313 -2.84 -4.78 -8.12
C LEU A 313 -1.68 -4.85 -9.11
N SER A 314 -1.56 -3.88 -10.03
CA SER A 314 -0.50 -3.81 -11.03
C SER A 314 0.89 -3.69 -10.40
N SER A 315 1.00 -2.91 -9.33
CA SER A 315 2.21 -2.78 -8.53
C SER A 315 2.64 -4.09 -7.89
N SER A 316 1.68 -4.83 -7.31
CA SER A 316 1.90 -6.15 -6.72
C SER A 316 2.30 -7.19 -7.76
N MET A 317 1.61 -7.22 -8.92
CA MET A 317 1.96 -8.12 -10.05
C MET A 317 3.39 -7.86 -10.55
N ASN A 318 3.73 -6.60 -10.80
CA ASN A 318 5.03 -6.25 -11.37
C ASN A 318 6.17 -6.54 -10.38
N SER A 319 6.03 -6.19 -9.12
CA SER A 319 7.05 -6.46 -8.10
C SER A 319 7.22 -7.95 -7.80
N ALA A 320 6.12 -8.72 -7.75
CA ALA A 320 6.18 -10.17 -7.59
C ALA A 320 6.84 -10.86 -8.80
N ALA A 321 6.52 -10.43 -10.03
CA ALA A 321 7.15 -10.92 -11.25
C ALA A 321 8.64 -10.56 -11.28
N THR A 322 9.03 -9.38 -10.81
CA THR A 322 10.43 -8.98 -10.69
C THR A 322 11.18 -9.91 -9.74
N ALA A 323 10.65 -10.15 -8.54
CA ALA A 323 11.24 -11.05 -7.56
C ALA A 323 11.35 -12.49 -8.11
N TYR A 324 10.31 -12.99 -8.77
CA TYR A 324 10.35 -14.31 -9.39
C TYR A 324 11.46 -14.43 -10.45
N ILE A 325 11.50 -13.50 -11.41
CA ILE A 325 12.45 -13.56 -12.53
C ILE A 325 13.89 -13.35 -12.05
N VAL A 326 14.14 -12.38 -11.19
CA VAL A 326 15.49 -12.00 -10.77
C VAL A 326 16.05 -12.95 -9.71
N ASP A 327 15.22 -13.33 -8.73
CA ASP A 327 15.69 -14.03 -7.53
C ASP A 327 15.53 -15.55 -7.61
N ILE A 328 14.50 -16.04 -8.34
CA ILE A 328 14.20 -17.48 -8.42
C ILE A 328 14.60 -18.02 -9.79
N HIS A 329 13.97 -17.54 -10.85
CA HIS A 329 14.18 -18.08 -12.20
C HIS A 329 15.62 -17.92 -12.68
N GLY A 330 16.20 -16.72 -12.56
CA GLY A 330 17.57 -16.44 -12.93
C GLY A 330 18.64 -17.19 -12.12
N LYS A 331 18.28 -17.72 -10.93
CA LYS A 331 19.20 -18.48 -10.07
C LYS A 331 19.08 -19.99 -10.24
N ILE A 332 17.85 -20.52 -10.37
CA ILE A 332 17.58 -21.96 -10.41
C ILE A 332 17.69 -22.51 -11.83
N ILE A 333 17.17 -21.79 -12.83
CA ILE A 333 16.96 -22.27 -14.20
C ILE A 333 18.09 -21.90 -15.17
N LYS A 334 19.04 -21.04 -14.75
CA LYS A 334 20.24 -20.55 -15.51
C LYS A 334 20.11 -19.25 -16.33
N LYS A 335 21.27 -18.61 -16.45
CA LYS A 335 21.62 -17.25 -16.90
C LYS A 335 20.87 -16.62 -18.09
N GLU A 336 20.46 -17.40 -19.06
CA GLU A 336 19.84 -16.86 -20.29
C GLU A 336 18.39 -16.38 -20.11
N ALA A 337 17.70 -16.85 -19.08
CA ALA A 337 16.30 -16.49 -18.82
C ALA A 337 16.13 -15.08 -18.18
N LYS A 338 17.20 -14.54 -17.61
CA LYS A 338 17.16 -13.22 -16.95
C LYS A 338 16.88 -12.07 -17.94
N ASP A 339 17.24 -12.25 -19.22
CA ASP A 339 17.08 -11.26 -20.27
C ASP A 339 15.90 -11.55 -21.20
N ASN A 340 15.07 -12.56 -20.89
CA ASN A 340 13.95 -12.93 -21.73
C ASN A 340 12.67 -12.19 -21.32
N LEU A 341 12.35 -11.11 -22.02
CA LEU A 341 11.13 -10.32 -21.85
C LEU A 341 9.85 -11.17 -21.90
N ARG A 342 9.82 -12.20 -22.74
CA ARG A 342 8.67 -13.12 -22.84
C ARG A 342 8.45 -13.87 -21.54
N THR A 343 9.51 -14.36 -20.90
CA THR A 343 9.43 -15.04 -19.59
C THR A 343 8.93 -14.10 -18.51
N ALA A 344 9.38 -12.83 -18.51
CA ALA A 344 8.89 -11.81 -17.57
C ALA A 344 7.38 -11.55 -17.73
N LYS A 345 6.89 -11.41 -18.97
CA LYS A 345 5.47 -11.25 -19.26
C LYS A 345 4.64 -12.46 -18.84
N ILE A 346 5.14 -13.66 -19.09
CA ILE A 346 4.49 -14.91 -18.69
C ILE A 346 4.43 -15.00 -17.15
N ALA A 347 5.49 -14.65 -16.45
CA ALA A 347 5.49 -14.62 -14.98
C ALA A 347 4.46 -13.62 -14.44
N THR A 348 4.37 -12.43 -15.01
CA THR A 348 3.34 -11.43 -14.66
C THR A 348 1.93 -11.98 -14.90
N LEU A 349 1.71 -12.68 -16.03
CA LEU A 349 0.43 -13.31 -16.35
C LEU A 349 0.03 -14.35 -15.29
N PHE A 350 0.92 -15.30 -14.96
CA PHE A 350 0.61 -16.34 -13.99
C PHE A 350 0.37 -15.79 -12.58
N LEU A 351 1.19 -14.85 -12.14
CA LEU A 351 1.03 -14.22 -10.83
C LEU A 351 -0.24 -13.37 -10.74
N GLY A 352 -0.58 -12.67 -11.83
CA GLY A 352 -1.84 -11.93 -11.90
C GLY A 352 -3.06 -12.85 -11.87
N ILE A 353 -3.04 -13.95 -12.63
CA ILE A 353 -4.10 -14.98 -12.58
C ILE A 353 -4.20 -15.58 -11.16
N ALA A 354 -3.08 -15.86 -10.50
CA ALA A 354 -3.09 -16.38 -9.13
C ALA A 354 -3.74 -15.38 -8.15
N GLY A 355 -3.45 -14.09 -8.26
CA GLY A 355 -4.09 -13.04 -7.46
C GLY A 355 -5.60 -12.92 -7.71
N ILE A 356 -6.03 -12.97 -8.98
CA ILE A 356 -7.44 -12.96 -9.35
C ILE A 356 -8.15 -14.21 -8.81
N ALA A 357 -7.57 -15.39 -9.01
CA ALA A 357 -8.12 -16.66 -8.50
C ALA A 357 -8.25 -16.64 -6.98
N PHE A 358 -7.28 -16.05 -6.27
CA PHE A 358 -7.34 -15.89 -4.83
C PHE A 358 -8.49 -14.95 -4.41
N ALA A 359 -8.73 -13.86 -5.14
CA ALA A 359 -9.88 -12.98 -4.91
C ALA A 359 -11.23 -13.69 -5.13
N TYR A 360 -11.35 -14.51 -6.20
CA TYR A 360 -12.53 -15.34 -6.43
C TYR A 360 -12.75 -16.35 -5.30
N MET A 361 -11.67 -16.99 -4.84
CA MET A 361 -11.73 -17.92 -3.71
C MET A 361 -12.23 -17.21 -2.43
N MET A 362 -11.74 -16.01 -2.14
CA MET A 362 -12.21 -15.21 -1.01
C MET A 362 -13.70 -14.89 -1.13
N ALA A 363 -14.17 -14.54 -2.32
CA ALA A 363 -15.57 -14.24 -2.57
C ALA A 363 -16.49 -15.45 -2.36
N THR A 364 -15.99 -16.67 -2.63
CA THR A 364 -16.76 -17.93 -2.43
C THR A 364 -16.78 -18.39 -0.97
N TRP A 365 -15.76 -18.04 -0.18
CA TRP A 365 -15.62 -18.54 1.19
C TRP A 365 -16.18 -17.60 2.26
N GLU A 366 -16.84 -16.50 1.87
CA GLU A 366 -17.39 -15.48 2.75
C GLU A 366 -16.41 -14.99 3.85
N ILE A 367 -15.11 -14.97 3.53
CA ILE A 367 -14.07 -14.60 4.48
C ILE A 367 -14.09 -13.09 4.69
N LYS A 368 -14.55 -12.65 5.86
CA LYS A 368 -14.70 -11.23 6.21
C LYS A 368 -13.38 -10.50 6.47
N SER A 369 -12.28 -11.18 6.81
CA SER A 369 -10.97 -10.57 7.08
C SER A 369 -9.81 -11.55 6.96
N LEU A 370 -9.42 -11.88 5.73
CA LEU A 370 -8.17 -12.63 5.51
C LEU A 370 -6.92 -11.81 5.81
N TRP A 371 -7.02 -10.48 5.83
CA TRP A 371 -5.89 -9.64 6.25
C TRP A 371 -5.46 -9.96 7.68
N ASP A 372 -6.42 -10.14 8.57
CA ASP A 372 -6.13 -10.53 9.96
C ASP A 372 -5.62 -11.98 10.03
N GLU A 373 -6.20 -12.91 9.25
CA GLU A 373 -5.74 -14.29 9.20
C GLU A 373 -4.38 -14.40 8.51
N PHE A 374 -4.13 -13.66 7.44
CA PHE A 374 -2.86 -13.66 6.73
C PHE A 374 -1.72 -13.06 7.58
N ASN A 375 -1.99 -11.96 8.29
CA ASN A 375 -1.04 -11.39 9.25
C ASN A 375 -0.78 -12.34 10.44
N LYS A 376 -1.78 -13.10 10.88
CA LYS A 376 -1.61 -14.14 11.89
C LYS A 376 -0.70 -15.28 11.41
N ILE A 377 -0.84 -15.72 10.15
CA ILE A 377 -0.04 -16.81 9.57
C ILE A 377 1.41 -16.37 9.33
N LEU A 378 1.63 -15.15 8.83
CA LEU A 378 2.97 -14.60 8.60
C LEU A 378 3.65 -14.10 9.88
N GLY A 379 2.88 -13.80 10.90
CA GLY A 379 3.39 -13.47 12.22
C GLY A 379 3.90 -14.71 12.93
N ILE A 380 5.19 -14.97 12.81
CA ILE A 380 5.95 -15.98 13.54
C ILE A 380 5.40 -16.21 14.98
N ILE A 381 5.60 -17.37 15.54
CA ILE A 381 5.12 -17.86 16.85
C ILE A 381 5.02 -16.81 17.98
N ILE A 382 5.95 -15.85 18.05
CA ILE A 382 5.93 -14.77 19.05
C ILE A 382 4.76 -13.81 18.80
N GLN A 383 4.46 -13.50 17.55
CA GLN A 383 3.34 -12.63 17.19
C GLN A 383 1.99 -13.30 17.50
N LEU A 384 1.89 -14.62 17.31
CA LEU A 384 0.72 -15.39 17.74
C LEU A 384 0.51 -15.31 19.25
N ILE A 385 1.58 -15.39 20.04
CA ILE A 385 1.50 -15.24 21.51
C ILE A 385 1.04 -13.81 21.88
N VAL A 386 1.58 -12.79 21.24
CA VAL A 386 1.20 -11.38 21.49
C VAL A 386 -0.26 -11.12 21.11
N ILE A 387 -0.71 -11.68 19.98
CA ILE A 387 -2.11 -11.60 19.52
C ILE A 387 -3.03 -12.31 20.51
N GLN A 388 -2.69 -13.53 20.92
CA GLN A 388 -3.51 -14.34 21.81
C GLN A 388 -3.64 -13.72 23.22
N GLN A 389 -2.59 -13.06 23.70
CA GLN A 389 -2.60 -12.41 25.02
C GLN A 389 -3.24 -11.03 25.00
N GLN A 390 -3.55 -10.43 23.83
CA GLN A 390 -4.03 -9.06 23.68
C GLN A 390 -3.21 -8.03 24.49
N SER A 391 -1.91 -8.28 24.60
CA SER A 391 -1.00 -7.51 25.43
C SER A 391 -0.73 -6.10 24.92
N VAL A 392 -0.92 -5.89 23.60
CA VAL A 392 -0.71 -4.62 22.91
C VAL A 392 -1.77 -4.39 21.85
N HIS A 393 -1.99 -3.14 21.50
CA HIS A 393 -2.94 -2.77 20.44
C HIS A 393 -2.55 -3.34 19.08
N LEU A 394 -3.53 -3.70 18.25
CA LEU A 394 -3.37 -4.29 16.91
C LEU A 394 -2.35 -3.54 16.02
N LEU A 395 -2.34 -2.21 16.07
CA LEU A 395 -1.40 -1.38 15.33
C LEU A 395 0.07 -1.68 15.65
N LEU A 396 0.38 -2.16 16.84
CA LEU A 396 1.76 -2.49 17.27
C LEU A 396 2.24 -3.87 16.83
N TYR A 397 1.40 -4.69 16.18
CA TYR A 397 1.82 -6.03 15.77
C TYR A 397 2.99 -6.01 14.78
N THR A 398 3.04 -5.06 13.86
CA THR A 398 4.20 -4.87 12.97
C THR A 398 5.45 -4.50 13.75
N THR A 399 5.33 -3.65 14.77
CA THR A 399 6.44 -3.26 15.66
C THR A 399 6.98 -4.47 16.42
N THR A 400 6.09 -5.27 17.03
CA THR A 400 6.51 -6.48 17.79
C THR A 400 7.14 -7.51 16.87
N GLY A 401 6.61 -7.71 15.65
CA GLY A 401 7.21 -8.58 14.64
C GLY A 401 8.62 -8.11 14.24
N PHE A 402 8.78 -6.82 13.94
CA PHE A 402 10.07 -6.23 13.58
C PHE A 402 11.12 -6.41 14.69
N VAL A 403 10.78 -6.02 15.93
CA VAL A 403 11.67 -6.15 17.08
C VAL A 403 12.03 -7.60 17.34
N SER A 404 11.05 -8.51 17.28
CA SER A 404 11.26 -9.95 17.49
C SER A 404 12.21 -10.54 16.44
N CYS A 405 12.01 -10.22 15.16
CA CYS A 405 12.90 -10.67 14.09
C CYS A 405 14.33 -10.14 14.27
N PHE A 406 14.47 -8.89 14.69
CA PHE A 406 15.79 -8.31 14.96
C PHE A 406 16.50 -9.01 16.11
N VAL A 407 15.82 -9.19 17.27
CA VAL A 407 16.36 -9.84 18.45
C VAL A 407 16.72 -11.30 18.16
N ILE A 408 15.82 -12.06 17.53
CA ILE A 408 16.07 -13.46 17.19
C ILE A 408 17.23 -13.58 16.19
N GLY A 409 17.26 -12.72 15.17
CA GLY A 409 18.35 -12.71 14.21
C GLY A 409 19.70 -12.37 14.85
N TYR A 410 19.72 -11.44 15.78
CA TYR A 410 20.92 -11.08 16.56
C TYR A 410 21.40 -12.25 17.43
N ILE A 411 20.50 -12.88 18.20
CA ILE A 411 20.82 -14.06 19.01
C ILE A 411 21.28 -15.23 18.14
N ALA A 412 20.57 -15.50 17.04
CA ALA A 412 20.94 -16.57 16.11
C ALA A 412 22.32 -16.35 15.49
N SER A 413 22.74 -15.09 15.26
CA SER A 413 24.07 -14.78 14.75
C SER A 413 25.21 -15.13 15.75
N TRP A 414 24.91 -15.23 17.04
CA TRP A 414 25.87 -15.70 18.06
C TRP A 414 25.95 -17.23 18.15
N ILE A 415 24.79 -17.88 17.91
CA ILE A 415 24.67 -19.35 18.08
C ILE A 415 25.14 -20.09 16.81
N ILE A 416 24.90 -19.51 15.65
CA ILE A 416 25.22 -20.11 14.35
C ILE A 416 26.42 -19.36 13.75
N PRO A 417 27.67 -19.84 13.96
CA PRO A 417 28.85 -19.20 13.40
C PRO A 417 28.84 -19.38 11.87
N GLY A 418 28.42 -18.34 11.16
CA GLY A 418 28.55 -18.29 9.71
C GLY A 418 30.02 -18.11 9.31
N LYS A 419 30.43 -18.67 8.16
CA LYS A 419 31.70 -18.28 7.54
C LYS A 419 31.68 -16.78 7.29
N THR A 420 32.56 -16.03 7.95
CA THR A 420 32.70 -14.59 7.79
C THR A 420 33.08 -14.27 6.34
N LYS A 421 32.09 -13.96 5.52
CA LYS A 421 32.34 -13.28 4.24
C LYS A 421 32.83 -11.86 4.57
N ASN A 422 33.77 -11.34 3.81
CA ASN A 422 34.15 -9.93 3.92
C ASN A 422 32.95 -9.07 3.49
N ILE A 423 32.11 -8.69 4.46
CA ILE A 423 30.89 -7.91 4.29
C ILE A 423 31.10 -6.42 4.53
N ASP A 424 32.32 -6.00 4.72
CA ASP A 424 32.67 -4.61 5.04
C ASP A 424 32.06 -3.61 4.05
N HIS A 425 32.06 -3.93 2.75
CA HIS A 425 31.49 -3.13 1.69
C HIS A 425 29.94 -3.06 1.72
N LEU A 426 29.30 -3.94 2.48
CA LEU A 426 27.84 -4.03 2.65
C LEU A 426 27.34 -3.35 3.94
N THR A 427 28.23 -2.77 4.75
CA THR A 427 27.85 -2.06 5.96
C THR A 427 27.54 -0.60 5.66
N ILE A 428 26.52 -0.06 6.33
CA ILE A 428 26.14 1.36 6.21
C ILE A 428 27.36 2.26 6.44
N TYR A 429 28.21 1.98 7.43
CA TYR A 429 29.41 2.76 7.74
C TYR A 429 30.37 2.88 6.56
N LYS A 430 30.66 1.79 5.83
CA LYS A 430 31.55 1.83 4.66
C LYS A 430 30.87 2.32 3.37
N ILE A 431 29.59 2.13 3.22
CA ILE A 431 28.83 2.69 2.10
C ILE A 431 28.91 4.23 2.12
N PHE A 432 28.90 4.84 3.32
CA PHE A 432 28.97 6.29 3.48
C PHE A 432 30.38 6.85 3.75
N SER A 433 31.36 6.02 4.12
CA SER A 433 32.73 6.47 4.42
C SER A 433 33.61 6.76 3.19
N LYS A 434 33.16 6.42 1.98
CA LYS A 434 33.82 6.81 0.72
C LYS A 434 33.16 8.06 0.14
N LYS A 435 33.38 9.18 0.79
CA LYS A 435 33.30 10.53 0.20
C LYS A 435 34.67 11.17 0.27
#